data_4aa5efd07760ac02015ae221617efce8
#
_entry.id   4aa5efd07760ac02015ae221617efce8
#
_cell.length_a   1.000
_cell.length_b   1.000
_cell.length_c   1.000
_cell.angle_alpha   90.00
_cell.angle_beta   90.00
_cell.angle_gamma   90.00
#
_symmetry.space_group_name_H-M   'P 1'
#
loop_
_entity.id
_entity.type
_entity.pdbx_description
1 polymer ?
#
loop_
_entity_poly.entity_id
_entity_poly.type
_entity_poly.pdbx_seq_one_letter_code
_entity_poly.pdbx_strand_id
1 'polypeptide(L)'
;MKKNDSTIVEGFPPLMCHEPRVLILGKIPGEKSISANEYYCDNRNRMWKMLAELATQKLPTNYSEKKVLLEHLHVVFWDYYQFGEQRTKGKVKGTIPNDIVGFVRKNPTITKIAINGYGNYKDFGEKLQNQFGQSIKVFRL
;
A
#
# COMPACT_ATOMS: atom_id res chain seq x y z
N MET A 1 4.59 36.71 -10.24
CA MET A 1 5.48 35.63 -10.58
C MET A 1 4.89 34.28 -10.26
N LYS A 2 5.05 33.38 -11.15
CA LYS A 2 4.53 32.05 -10.97
C LYS A 2 5.48 31.21 -10.13
N LYS A 3 4.98 30.60 -9.08
CA LYS A 3 5.78 29.68 -8.30
C LYS A 3 5.44 28.25 -8.66
N ASN A 4 6.43 27.40 -8.57
CA ASN A 4 6.20 25.97 -8.65
C ASN A 4 5.65 25.51 -7.31
N ASP A 5 4.34 25.59 -7.19
CA ASP A 5 3.69 25.14 -5.97
C ASP A 5 3.62 23.64 -6.00
N SER A 6 4.47 23.00 -5.21
CA SER A 6 4.34 21.58 -4.99
C SER A 6 3.73 21.33 -3.63
N THR A 7 2.86 20.36 -3.56
CA THR A 7 2.26 19.93 -2.32
C THR A 7 3.00 18.68 -1.84
N ILE A 8 3.49 18.74 -0.62
CA ILE A 8 4.11 17.58 0.00
C ILE A 8 3.00 16.64 0.44
N VAL A 9 3.09 15.39 0.03
CA VAL A 9 2.15 14.34 0.39
C VAL A 9 2.84 13.41 1.36
N GLU A 10 2.23 13.22 2.51
CA GLU A 10 2.74 12.27 3.50
C GLU A 10 1.89 11.02 3.46
N GLY A 11 2.53 9.85 3.37
CA GLY A 11 1.85 8.57 3.37
C GLY A 11 1.34 8.20 4.75
N PHE A 12 0.51 7.16 4.79
CA PHE A 12 -0.06 6.66 6.02
C PHE A 12 0.90 5.70 6.73
N PRO A 13 0.72 5.52 8.05
CA PRO A 13 1.36 4.40 8.72
C PRO A 13 0.79 3.09 8.17
N PRO A 14 1.47 1.97 8.39
CA PRO A 14 0.93 0.68 7.96
C PRO A 14 -0.44 0.41 8.59
N LEU A 15 -1.35 -0.13 7.81
CA LEU A 15 -2.62 -0.61 8.34
C LEU A 15 -2.42 -2.07 8.73
N MET A 16 -2.21 -2.28 10.01
CA MET A 16 -1.77 -3.56 10.56
C MET A 16 -2.92 -4.54 10.79
N CYS A 17 -2.57 -5.80 10.84
CA CYS A 17 -3.44 -6.86 11.33
C CYS A 17 -2.63 -7.74 12.28
N HIS A 18 -3.31 -8.65 12.97
CA HIS A 18 -2.65 -9.62 13.84
C HIS A 18 -2.00 -10.69 12.98
N GLU A 19 -0.73 -11.01 13.24
CA GLU A 19 0.04 -11.99 12.50
C GLU A 19 -0.03 -11.79 10.99
N PRO A 20 0.46 -10.64 10.48
CA PRO A 20 0.41 -10.39 9.04
C PRO A 20 1.24 -11.42 8.27
N ARG A 21 0.72 -11.88 7.14
CA ARG A 21 1.40 -12.84 6.27
C ARG A 21 1.75 -12.24 4.92
N VAL A 22 0.93 -11.31 4.45
CA VAL A 22 1.12 -10.67 3.16
C VAL A 22 1.09 -9.16 3.35
N LEU A 23 2.11 -8.49 2.83
CA LEU A 23 2.13 -7.04 2.74
C LEU A 23 1.66 -6.64 1.34
N ILE A 24 0.56 -5.90 1.26
CA ILE A 24 0.15 -5.28 0.01
C ILE A 24 0.71 -3.87 0.00
N LEU A 25 1.55 -3.60 -0.99
CA LEU A 25 2.33 -2.38 -1.05
C LEU A 25 1.89 -1.53 -2.23
N GLY A 26 1.43 -0.32 -1.96
CA GLY A 26 1.14 0.67 -2.97
C GLY A 26 2.27 1.66 -3.11
N LYS A 27 2.04 2.73 -3.84
CA LYS A 27 3.03 3.80 -4.04
C LYS A 27 2.91 4.85 -2.95
N ILE A 28 1.77 5.52 -2.88
CA ILE A 28 1.47 6.58 -1.93
C ILE A 28 -0.05 6.81 -2.01
N PRO A 29 -0.72 7.29 -0.93
CA PRO A 29 -2.17 7.48 -0.98
C PRO A 29 -2.57 8.53 -2.03
N GLY A 30 -3.70 8.29 -2.68
CA GLY A 30 -4.32 9.28 -3.57
C GLY A 30 -5.09 10.33 -2.80
N GLU A 31 -5.61 11.34 -3.50
CA GLU A 31 -6.31 12.46 -2.89
C GLU A 31 -7.50 12.05 -2.04
N LYS A 32 -8.33 11.13 -2.54
CA LYS A 32 -9.51 10.69 -1.81
C LYS A 32 -9.14 9.93 -0.53
N SER A 33 -8.10 9.11 -0.61
CA SER A 33 -7.61 8.39 0.56
C SER A 33 -7.09 9.34 1.62
N ILE A 34 -6.35 10.36 1.21
CA ILE A 34 -5.83 11.37 2.14
C ILE A 34 -6.96 12.13 2.79
N SER A 35 -7.96 12.57 2.01
CA SER A 35 -9.11 13.31 2.53
C SER A 35 -9.90 12.49 3.55
N ALA A 36 -10.07 11.20 3.31
CA ALA A 36 -10.81 10.31 4.19
C ALA A 36 -9.95 9.67 5.28
N ASN A 37 -8.62 9.80 5.17
CA ASN A 37 -7.66 9.13 6.03
C ASN A 37 -7.85 7.62 6.03
N GLU A 38 -8.05 7.04 4.83
CA GLU A 38 -8.31 5.60 4.66
C GLU A 38 -7.59 5.08 3.43
N TYR A 39 -7.00 3.89 3.55
CA TYR A 39 -6.41 3.19 2.42
C TYR A 39 -7.48 2.82 1.40
N TYR A 40 -7.16 3.06 0.12
CA TYR A 40 -8.00 2.65 -1.01
C TYR A 40 -9.46 3.12 -0.83
N CYS A 41 -9.62 4.38 -0.49
CA CYS A 41 -10.94 4.96 -0.23
C CYS A 41 -11.76 5.22 -1.49
N ASP A 42 -11.09 5.48 -2.63
CA ASP A 42 -11.78 5.75 -3.88
C ASP A 42 -12.60 4.53 -4.27
N ASN A 43 -13.91 4.70 -4.41
CA ASN A 43 -14.81 3.57 -4.71
C ASN A 43 -14.61 2.99 -6.12
N ARG A 44 -13.85 3.65 -6.98
CA ARG A 44 -13.43 3.09 -8.27
C ARG A 44 -12.29 2.09 -8.10
N ASN A 45 -11.64 2.10 -6.95
CA ASN A 45 -10.56 1.16 -6.66
C ASN A 45 -11.14 -0.20 -6.31
N ARG A 46 -10.59 -1.23 -6.90
CA ARG A 46 -11.13 -2.59 -6.79
C ARG A 46 -10.48 -3.42 -5.67
N MET A 47 -9.62 -2.82 -4.89
CA MET A 47 -8.87 -3.55 -3.85
C MET A 47 -9.79 -4.27 -2.88
N TRP A 48 -10.75 -3.55 -2.29
CA TRP A 48 -11.63 -4.13 -1.28
C TRP A 48 -12.53 -5.20 -1.87
N LYS A 49 -12.99 -5.01 -3.11
CA LYS A 49 -13.81 -6.02 -3.80
C LYS A 49 -13.02 -7.30 -4.04
N MET A 50 -11.78 -7.16 -4.49
CA MET A 50 -10.90 -8.30 -4.72
C MET A 50 -10.65 -9.07 -3.42
N LEU A 51 -10.33 -8.37 -2.34
CA LEU A 51 -10.06 -9.01 -1.06
C LEU A 51 -11.30 -9.70 -0.50
N ALA A 52 -12.47 -9.07 -0.64
CA ALA A 52 -13.73 -9.68 -0.19
C ALA A 52 -14.03 -10.97 -0.97
N GLU A 53 -13.77 -10.97 -2.28
CA GLU A 53 -13.93 -12.16 -3.10
C GLU A 53 -12.98 -13.26 -2.67
N LEU A 54 -11.72 -12.94 -2.41
CA LEU A 54 -10.75 -13.91 -1.93
C LEU A 54 -11.16 -14.52 -0.60
N ALA A 55 -11.78 -13.73 0.26
CA ALA A 55 -12.23 -14.19 1.57
C ALA A 55 -13.60 -14.86 1.53
N THR A 56 -14.26 -14.88 0.38
CA THR A 56 -15.64 -15.39 0.22
C THR A 56 -16.59 -14.68 1.19
N GLN A 57 -16.44 -13.34 1.26
CA GLN A 57 -17.21 -12.50 2.16
C GLN A 57 -17.85 -11.36 1.39
N LYS A 58 -18.82 -10.71 2.04
CA LYS A 58 -19.48 -9.55 1.47
C LYS A 58 -18.51 -8.37 1.40
N LEU A 59 -18.74 -7.48 0.43
CA LEU A 59 -17.99 -6.23 0.34
C LEU A 59 -18.19 -5.43 1.63
N PRO A 60 -17.10 -5.01 2.29
CA PRO A 60 -17.24 -4.20 3.51
C PRO A 60 -17.86 -2.84 3.19
N THR A 61 -18.69 -2.35 4.11
CA THR A 61 -19.43 -1.10 3.92
C THR A 61 -18.81 0.09 4.65
N ASN A 62 -17.90 -0.15 5.58
CA ASN A 62 -17.22 0.91 6.31
C ASN A 62 -15.78 0.48 6.64
N TYR A 63 -15.00 1.43 7.15
CA TYR A 63 -13.59 1.18 7.40
C TYR A 63 -13.35 0.14 8.50
N SER A 64 -14.22 0.09 9.50
CA SER A 64 -14.12 -0.93 10.55
C SER A 64 -14.27 -2.33 9.97
N GLU A 65 -15.24 -2.53 9.06
CA GLU A 65 -15.42 -3.81 8.39
C GLU A 65 -14.24 -4.14 7.47
N LYS A 66 -13.67 -3.12 6.83
CA LYS A 66 -12.47 -3.29 6.01
C LYS A 66 -11.31 -3.83 6.84
N LYS A 67 -11.12 -3.28 8.04
CA LYS A 67 -10.07 -3.75 8.94
C LYS A 67 -10.29 -5.19 9.37
N VAL A 68 -11.55 -5.57 9.64
CA VAL A 68 -11.87 -6.97 9.98
C VAL A 68 -11.53 -7.90 8.82
N LEU A 69 -11.78 -7.46 7.58
CA LEU A 69 -11.43 -8.25 6.40
C LEU A 69 -9.92 -8.48 6.32
N LEU A 70 -9.12 -7.46 6.60
CA LEU A 70 -7.67 -7.60 6.62
C LEU A 70 -7.21 -8.57 7.70
N GLU A 71 -7.83 -8.52 8.88
CA GLU A 71 -7.54 -9.48 9.96
C GLU A 71 -7.82 -10.92 9.49
N HIS A 72 -8.95 -11.11 8.85
CA HIS A 72 -9.33 -12.44 8.36
C HIS A 72 -8.31 -12.97 7.34
N LEU A 73 -7.80 -12.11 6.47
CA LEU A 73 -6.88 -12.50 5.41
C LEU A 73 -5.42 -12.45 5.83
N HIS A 74 -5.11 -11.92 7.01
CA HIS A 74 -3.74 -11.68 7.47
C HIS A 74 -2.95 -10.78 6.51
N VAL A 75 -3.61 -9.74 6.04
CA VAL A 75 -3.02 -8.77 5.09
C VAL A 75 -2.76 -7.47 5.81
N VAL A 76 -1.60 -6.90 5.57
CA VAL A 76 -1.25 -5.56 6.02
C VAL A 76 -1.06 -4.67 4.79
N PHE A 77 -1.54 -3.43 4.89
CA PHE A 77 -1.35 -2.42 3.85
C PHE A 77 -0.26 -1.45 4.23
N TRP A 78 0.54 -1.07 3.27
CA TRP A 78 1.46 0.06 3.39
C TRP A 78 1.77 0.59 2.01
N ASP A 79 2.57 1.67 1.96
CA ASP A 79 3.03 2.26 0.71
C ASP A 79 4.55 2.29 0.68
N TYR A 80 5.10 2.26 -0.52
CA TYR A 80 6.55 2.28 -0.68
C TYR A 80 7.15 3.62 -0.24
N TYR A 81 6.45 4.73 -0.50
CA TYR A 81 6.96 6.05 -0.17
C TYR A 81 6.33 6.62 1.09
N GLN A 82 7.19 7.14 1.97
CA GLN A 82 6.75 7.90 3.14
C GLN A 82 6.29 9.30 2.74
N PHE A 83 7.01 9.91 1.80
CA PHE A 83 6.69 11.24 1.30
C PHE A 83 6.70 11.24 -0.22
N GLY A 84 5.94 12.15 -0.77
CA GLY A 84 5.92 12.42 -2.18
C GLY A 84 5.66 13.89 -2.43
N GLU A 85 5.72 14.27 -3.70
CA GLU A 85 5.53 15.64 -4.13
C GLU A 85 4.53 15.66 -5.27
N GLN A 86 3.46 16.42 -5.09
CA GLN A 86 2.43 16.58 -6.11
C GLN A 86 2.54 17.97 -6.71
N ARG A 87 2.90 18.04 -7.98
CA ARG A 87 2.98 19.30 -8.73
C ARG A 87 1.82 19.43 -9.70
N THR A 88 1.33 18.31 -10.22
CA THR A 88 0.21 18.24 -11.14
C THR A 88 -0.91 17.46 -10.47
N LYS A 89 -2.12 17.95 -10.58
CA LYS A 89 -3.28 17.29 -9.98
C LYS A 89 -3.33 15.83 -10.37
N GLY A 90 -3.49 14.96 -9.40
CA GLY A 90 -3.60 13.53 -9.60
C GLY A 90 -2.28 12.80 -9.81
N LYS A 91 -1.16 13.52 -9.85
CA LYS A 91 0.15 12.91 -10.06
C LYS A 91 1.08 13.24 -8.91
N VAL A 92 1.58 12.20 -8.25
CA VAL A 92 2.51 12.35 -7.13
C VAL A 92 3.79 11.61 -7.48
N LYS A 93 4.91 12.31 -7.33
CA LYS A 93 6.22 11.70 -7.45
C LYS A 93 6.70 11.32 -6.05
N GLY A 94 7.00 10.04 -5.84
CA GLY A 94 7.57 9.60 -4.58
C GLY A 94 8.98 10.15 -4.40
N THR A 95 9.29 10.64 -3.21
CA THR A 95 10.58 11.28 -2.93
C THR A 95 11.37 10.57 -1.85
N ILE A 96 10.70 10.12 -0.79
CA ILE A 96 11.39 9.48 0.33
C ILE A 96 10.70 8.13 0.59
N PRO A 97 11.42 7.01 0.39
CA PRO A 97 10.81 5.70 0.63
C PRO A 97 10.70 5.38 2.12
N ASN A 98 9.74 4.53 2.43
CA ASN A 98 9.66 3.88 3.72
C ASN A 98 10.72 2.77 3.82
N ASP A 99 11.09 2.43 5.03
CA ASP A 99 12.00 1.31 5.29
C ASP A 99 11.22 -0.01 5.24
N ILE A 100 10.94 -0.47 4.03
CA ILE A 100 10.17 -1.70 3.82
C ILE A 100 10.91 -2.91 4.36
N VAL A 101 12.21 -2.98 4.12
CA VAL A 101 13.01 -4.13 4.57
C VAL A 101 12.98 -4.22 6.10
N GLY A 102 13.18 -3.09 6.78
CA GLY A 102 13.13 -3.07 8.25
C GLY A 102 11.76 -3.46 8.79
N PHE A 103 10.69 -2.97 8.13
CA PHE A 103 9.32 -3.31 8.51
C PHE A 103 9.07 -4.82 8.42
N VAL A 104 9.46 -5.43 7.31
CA VAL A 104 9.26 -6.86 7.11
C VAL A 104 10.08 -7.68 8.11
N ARG A 105 11.30 -7.24 8.40
CA ARG A 105 12.13 -7.92 9.39
C ARG A 105 11.55 -7.87 10.80
N LYS A 106 10.85 -6.78 11.14
CA LYS A 106 10.18 -6.65 12.43
C LYS A 106 8.87 -7.43 12.50
N ASN A 107 8.37 -7.88 11.35
CA ASN A 107 7.13 -8.65 11.25
C ASN A 107 7.41 -9.97 10.53
N PRO A 108 8.12 -10.90 11.20
CA PRO A 108 8.66 -12.08 10.53
C PRO A 108 7.62 -13.08 10.03
N THR A 109 6.35 -12.90 10.37
CA THR A 109 5.28 -13.72 9.79
C THR A 109 4.97 -13.32 8.34
N ILE A 110 5.42 -12.14 7.89
CA ILE A 110 5.25 -11.72 6.50
C ILE A 110 6.20 -12.53 5.62
N THR A 111 5.64 -13.26 4.66
CA THR A 111 6.41 -14.09 3.73
C THR A 111 6.26 -13.65 2.28
N LYS A 112 5.31 -12.75 1.99
CA LYS A 112 5.02 -12.31 0.64
C LYS A 112 4.74 -10.82 0.61
N ILE A 113 5.16 -10.18 -0.47
CA ILE A 113 4.84 -8.77 -0.74
C ILE A 113 4.15 -8.72 -2.10
N ALA A 114 2.91 -8.22 -2.11
CA ALA A 114 2.15 -8.04 -3.34
C ALA A 114 2.19 -6.56 -3.70
N ILE A 115 2.75 -6.24 -4.87
CA ILE A 115 2.84 -4.86 -5.33
C ILE A 115 1.59 -4.51 -6.10
N ASN A 116 0.90 -3.47 -5.66
CA ASN A 116 -0.31 -3.00 -6.32
C ASN A 116 0.03 -2.08 -7.49
N GLY A 117 -0.16 -2.57 -8.69
CA GLY A 117 0.05 -1.82 -9.92
C GLY A 117 1.30 -2.24 -10.68
N TYR A 118 1.17 -2.35 -12.00
CA TYR A 118 2.26 -2.77 -12.86
C TYR A 118 3.43 -1.77 -12.84
N GLY A 119 3.11 -0.48 -12.95
CA GLY A 119 4.14 0.57 -12.90
C GLY A 119 4.92 0.55 -11.60
N ASN A 120 4.22 0.37 -10.49
CA ASN A 120 4.86 0.27 -9.18
C ASN A 120 5.76 -0.97 -9.10
N TYR A 121 5.30 -2.08 -9.64
CA TYR A 121 6.14 -3.28 -9.65
C TYR A 121 7.44 -3.05 -10.42
N LYS A 122 7.37 -2.37 -11.56
CA LYS A 122 8.56 -2.03 -12.34
C LYS A 122 9.46 -1.05 -11.59
N ASP A 123 8.87 -0.08 -10.90
CA ASP A 123 9.63 0.95 -10.23
C ASP A 123 10.37 0.43 -8.99
N PHE A 124 9.73 -0.39 -8.18
CA PHE A 124 10.35 -0.82 -6.92
C PHE A 124 10.16 -2.30 -6.56
N GLY A 125 9.28 -3.03 -7.26
CA GLY A 125 9.05 -4.45 -6.95
C GLY A 125 10.28 -5.30 -7.17
N GLU A 126 10.94 -5.14 -8.32
CA GLU A 126 12.14 -5.90 -8.63
C GLU A 126 13.30 -5.56 -7.68
N LYS A 127 13.41 -4.27 -7.34
CA LYS A 127 14.42 -3.81 -6.38
C LYS A 127 14.22 -4.48 -5.02
N LEU A 128 12.97 -4.54 -4.55
CA LEU A 128 12.65 -5.21 -3.29
C LEU A 128 12.95 -6.72 -3.37
N GLN A 129 12.60 -7.36 -4.49
CA GLN A 129 12.89 -8.78 -4.65
C GLN A 129 14.38 -9.05 -4.53
N ASN A 130 15.20 -8.20 -5.14
CA ASN A 130 16.65 -8.33 -5.04
C ASN A 130 17.16 -8.14 -3.61
N GLN A 131 16.56 -7.19 -2.88
CA GLN A 131 16.94 -6.94 -1.49
C GLN A 131 16.60 -8.11 -0.57
N PHE A 132 15.48 -8.77 -0.80
CA PHE A 132 15.04 -9.89 0.03
C PHE A 132 15.59 -11.23 -0.42
N GLY A 133 16.05 -11.33 -1.68
CA GLY A 133 16.50 -12.59 -2.22
C GLY A 133 15.38 -13.62 -2.23
N GLN A 134 15.63 -14.80 -1.68
CA GLN A 134 14.65 -15.89 -1.65
C GLN A 134 13.82 -15.90 -0.36
N SER A 135 14.12 -15.04 0.58
CA SER A 135 13.42 -15.05 1.88
C SER A 135 11.98 -14.57 1.79
N ILE A 136 11.69 -13.67 0.85
CA ILE A 136 10.36 -13.10 0.64
C ILE A 136 10.05 -13.17 -0.84
N LYS A 137 8.83 -13.59 -1.18
CA LYS A 137 8.37 -13.55 -2.57
C LYS A 137 7.72 -12.21 -2.84
N VAL A 138 8.23 -11.47 -3.81
CA VAL A 138 7.66 -10.19 -4.24
C VAL A 138 7.01 -10.41 -5.60
N PHE A 139 5.77 -10.04 -5.75
CA PHE A 139 5.03 -10.25 -6.98
C PHE A 139 4.07 -9.11 -7.26
N ARG A 140 3.63 -9.00 -8.49
CA ARG A 140 2.63 -8.02 -8.90
C ARG A 140 1.24 -8.56 -8.60
N LEU A 141 0.47 -7.72 -7.96
CA LEU A 141 -0.92 -8.04 -7.66
C LEU A 141 -1.79 -7.92 -8.93
#